data_ecacab22f3de1e806766b1a3d07f6f6a
#
_entry.id   ecacab22f3de1e806766b1a3d07f6f6a
#
_cell.length_a   1.000
_cell.length_b   1.000
_cell.length_c   1.000
_cell.angle_alpha   90.00
_cell.angle_beta   90.00
_cell.angle_gamma   90.00
#
_symmetry.space_group_name_H-M   'P 1'
#
loop_
_entity.id
_entity.type
_entity.pdbx_description
1 polymer ?
#
loop_
_entity_poly.entity_id
_entity_poly.type
_entity_poly.pdbx_seq_one_letter_code
_entity_poly.pdbx_strand_id
1 'polypeptide(L)'
;EFNSSLQSYQEDTKIEASSVDEIIRNNAYLNLNYSKDNFTAGLRYESYLNALLDYNQNFRGNGIAYRFATYYNQGLEITAGNYYEQLGSGIIFRSYEDKGLGIDNSMDGIRLKYNPYTGIYIKSFIGKSRTYFEYADGIFRGADAEINFNELLNKSSKTTLIMGGSFISRYQQRNNAKFEIPQNVGAFSSRINIIRGGWNYYGEYAYKINDPGNSLQEKNMNYASGNAIHQNITFSKRGMGFSAQIQRVDNMSFLSDRDSDQPAYIINYIPTLSKQHTYSLMAMYPCATQSYGEFGMQFDVFYKIQKGTLLGGKYGTKLALNYSRINSLNGGSSFKNDKREHKPMLISIIGEDLFYKDINLEITKKINRQISTNFVFANQTYNRDILEGKTIGTYGILNSTIFVSDITYKITSGHSLRIELQTLKSKQLEKSDLGNYENGMIE
;
A
#
# COMPACT_ATOMS: atom_id res chain seq x y z
N GLU A 1 -21.52 -6.58 -16.77
CA GLU A 1 -20.44 -7.51 -16.35
C GLU A 1 -20.91 -8.23 -15.10
N PHE A 2 -20.76 -9.55 -15.08
CA PHE A 2 -21.05 -10.38 -13.90
C PHE A 2 -19.78 -11.17 -13.54
N ASN A 3 -19.41 -11.14 -12.27
CA ASN A 3 -18.30 -11.89 -11.71
C ASN A 3 -18.79 -12.68 -10.50
N SER A 4 -18.35 -13.92 -10.36
CA SER A 4 -18.69 -14.77 -9.23
C SER A 4 -17.50 -15.65 -8.88
N SER A 5 -17.16 -15.70 -7.61
CA SER A 5 -16.16 -16.59 -7.02
C SER A 5 -16.86 -17.55 -6.07
N LEU A 6 -16.87 -18.82 -6.44
CA LEU A 6 -17.55 -19.87 -5.69
C LEU A 6 -16.50 -20.86 -5.16
N GLN A 7 -16.58 -21.17 -3.85
CA GLN A 7 -15.71 -22.14 -3.20
C GLN A 7 -16.53 -23.15 -2.42
N SER A 8 -16.06 -24.40 -2.41
CA SER A 8 -16.60 -25.47 -1.59
C SER A 8 -15.57 -25.86 -0.53
N TYR A 9 -16.02 -25.95 0.70
CA TYR A 9 -15.19 -26.26 1.86
C TYR A 9 -15.50 -27.67 2.39
N GLN A 10 -14.46 -28.37 2.79
CA GLN A 10 -14.57 -29.70 3.40
C GLN A 10 -13.70 -29.74 4.66
N GLU A 11 -14.14 -30.50 5.63
CA GLU A 11 -13.35 -30.82 6.81
C GLU A 11 -12.10 -31.62 6.43
N ASP A 12 -10.96 -31.27 7.00
CA ASP A 12 -9.71 -32.02 6.87
C ASP A 12 -8.98 -32.07 8.20
N THR A 13 -9.03 -33.22 8.84
CA THR A 13 -8.40 -33.45 10.15
C THR A 13 -6.87 -33.42 10.10
N LYS A 14 -6.25 -33.63 8.93
CA LYS A 14 -4.77 -33.58 8.79
C LYS A 14 -4.20 -32.19 8.93
N ILE A 15 -4.97 -31.17 8.54
CA ILE A 15 -4.59 -29.76 8.64
C ILE A 15 -5.42 -29.03 9.70
N GLU A 16 -6.13 -29.76 10.57
CA GLU A 16 -7.01 -29.23 11.62
C GLU A 16 -8.10 -28.27 11.09
N ALA A 17 -8.51 -28.45 9.82
CA ALA A 17 -9.60 -27.69 9.25
C ALA A 17 -10.94 -28.22 9.74
N SER A 18 -11.65 -27.40 10.51
CA SER A 18 -12.98 -27.73 11.05
C SER A 18 -14.06 -27.65 9.97
N SER A 19 -15.16 -28.36 10.16
CA SER A 19 -16.37 -28.22 9.36
C SER A 19 -16.92 -26.79 9.44
N VAL A 20 -17.52 -26.32 8.36
CA VAL A 20 -18.19 -25.01 8.29
C VAL A 20 -19.69 -25.21 8.07
N ASP A 21 -20.51 -24.33 8.64
CA ASP A 21 -21.97 -24.45 8.56
C ASP A 21 -22.48 -24.42 7.11
N GLU A 22 -21.85 -23.57 6.28
CA GLU A 22 -22.17 -23.49 4.84
C GLU A 22 -21.00 -23.98 3.99
N ILE A 23 -21.16 -25.16 3.43
CA ILE A 23 -20.13 -25.83 2.61
C ILE A 23 -19.81 -25.07 1.32
N ILE A 24 -20.83 -24.40 0.74
CA ILE A 24 -20.67 -23.60 -0.49
C ILE A 24 -20.78 -22.12 -0.15
N ARG A 25 -19.76 -21.37 -0.49
CA ARG A 25 -19.71 -19.92 -0.30
C ARG A 25 -19.43 -19.20 -1.61
N ASN A 26 -19.95 -17.98 -1.73
CA ASN A 26 -19.87 -17.22 -2.97
C ASN A 26 -19.79 -15.73 -2.73
N ASN A 27 -18.85 -15.08 -3.42
CA ASN A 27 -18.78 -13.64 -3.60
C ASN A 27 -19.16 -13.30 -5.04
N ALA A 28 -20.22 -12.51 -5.25
CA ALA A 28 -20.72 -12.19 -6.57
C ALA A 28 -20.94 -10.68 -6.77
N TYR A 29 -20.68 -10.21 -8.00
CA TYR A 29 -20.79 -8.80 -8.40
C TYR A 29 -21.50 -8.68 -9.74
N LEU A 30 -22.47 -7.79 -9.83
CA LEU A 30 -23.12 -7.39 -11.08
C LEU A 30 -22.89 -5.89 -11.32
N ASN A 31 -22.15 -5.54 -12.37
CA ASN A 31 -21.88 -4.17 -12.76
C ASN A 31 -22.74 -3.82 -13.98
N LEU A 32 -23.50 -2.74 -13.88
CA LEU A 32 -24.27 -2.12 -14.96
C LEU A 32 -23.75 -0.71 -15.19
N ASN A 33 -23.29 -0.41 -16.42
CA ASN A 33 -22.79 0.89 -16.80
C ASN A 33 -23.54 1.42 -18.02
N TYR A 34 -23.84 2.70 -18.01
CA TYR A 34 -24.44 3.44 -19.11
C TYR A 34 -23.56 4.64 -19.44
N SER A 35 -23.30 4.86 -20.72
CA SER A 35 -22.54 6.03 -21.18
C SER A 35 -23.19 6.58 -22.44
N LYS A 36 -23.44 7.89 -22.45
CA LYS A 36 -23.96 8.61 -23.61
C LYS A 36 -23.42 10.04 -23.58
N ASP A 37 -22.79 10.46 -24.68
CA ASP A 37 -22.19 11.78 -24.85
C ASP A 37 -21.27 12.12 -23.65
N ASN A 38 -21.58 13.17 -22.92
CA ASN A 38 -20.82 13.65 -21.76
C ASN A 38 -21.31 13.06 -20.42
N PHE A 39 -22.21 12.09 -20.46
CA PHE A 39 -22.82 11.52 -19.27
C PHE A 39 -22.47 10.03 -19.12
N THR A 40 -22.05 9.63 -17.93
CA THR A 40 -21.83 8.23 -17.57
C THR A 40 -22.49 7.95 -16.22
N ALA A 41 -23.20 6.84 -16.11
CA ALA A 41 -23.76 6.38 -14.85
C ALA A 41 -23.54 4.89 -14.69
N GLY A 42 -23.45 4.43 -13.46
CA GLY A 42 -23.27 3.01 -13.18
C GLY A 42 -23.81 2.62 -11.81
N LEU A 43 -24.06 1.33 -11.67
CA LEU A 43 -24.34 0.72 -10.39
C LEU A 43 -23.69 -0.66 -10.30
N ARG A 44 -23.33 -1.06 -9.08
CA ARG A 44 -22.84 -2.40 -8.74
C ARG A 44 -23.70 -2.99 -7.64
N TYR A 45 -24.29 -4.13 -7.95
CA TYR A 45 -24.93 -4.99 -6.96
C TYR A 45 -23.91 -6.03 -6.49
N GLU A 46 -23.78 -6.19 -5.19
CA GLU A 46 -22.89 -7.16 -4.56
C GLU A 46 -23.69 -8.16 -3.74
N SER A 47 -23.23 -9.39 -3.69
CA SER A 47 -23.83 -10.45 -2.89
C SER A 47 -22.73 -11.28 -2.23
N TYR A 48 -22.75 -11.28 -0.90
CA TYR A 48 -21.88 -12.06 -0.01
C TYR A 48 -22.77 -12.78 1.01
N LEU A 49 -23.78 -13.51 0.53
CA LEU A 49 -24.75 -14.16 1.42
C LEU A 49 -24.05 -15.16 2.34
N ASN A 50 -23.10 -15.91 1.78
CA ASN A 50 -22.11 -16.68 2.50
C ASN A 50 -20.75 -16.28 1.94
N ALA A 51 -20.13 -15.26 2.53
CA ALA A 51 -18.81 -14.78 2.09
C ALA A 51 -17.75 -15.88 2.19
N LEU A 52 -16.79 -15.89 1.25
CA LEU A 52 -15.63 -16.80 1.29
C LEU A 52 -14.92 -16.69 2.64
N LEU A 53 -14.31 -17.78 3.15
CA LEU A 53 -13.70 -17.81 4.49
C LEU A 53 -12.51 -16.86 4.64
N ASP A 54 -11.75 -16.65 3.58
CA ASP A 54 -10.63 -15.72 3.50
C ASP A 54 -11.07 -14.25 3.32
N TYR A 55 -12.38 -14.02 3.16
CA TYR A 55 -12.97 -12.69 2.99
C TYR A 55 -13.54 -12.16 4.31
N ASN A 56 -13.48 -10.85 4.53
CA ASN A 56 -13.99 -10.25 5.76
C ASN A 56 -15.50 -10.52 5.91
N GLN A 57 -15.88 -11.24 6.98
CA GLN A 57 -17.25 -11.66 7.23
C GLN A 57 -18.23 -10.51 7.51
N ASN A 58 -17.72 -9.30 7.79
CA ASN A 58 -18.56 -8.10 7.93
C ASN A 58 -19.22 -7.68 6.59
N PHE A 59 -18.74 -8.21 5.44
CA PHE A 59 -19.42 -8.05 4.15
C PHE A 59 -20.67 -8.93 4.00
N ARG A 60 -20.96 -9.84 4.94
CA ARG A 60 -22.14 -10.72 4.83
C ARG A 60 -23.40 -9.92 4.55
N GLY A 61 -24.02 -10.17 3.39
CA GLY A 61 -25.20 -9.46 2.93
C GLY A 61 -25.25 -9.32 1.42
N ASN A 62 -26.16 -8.50 0.95
CA ASN A 62 -26.29 -8.14 -0.45
C ASN A 62 -26.92 -6.76 -0.61
N GLY A 63 -26.67 -6.11 -1.74
CA GLY A 63 -27.26 -4.81 -2.04
C GLY A 63 -26.54 -4.04 -3.14
N ILE A 64 -27.03 -2.84 -3.43
CA ILE A 64 -26.35 -1.90 -4.32
C ILE A 64 -25.26 -1.18 -3.52
N ALA A 65 -24.04 -1.66 -3.69
CA ALA A 65 -22.89 -1.20 -2.91
C ALA A 65 -22.17 0.00 -3.53
N TYR A 66 -22.34 0.22 -4.82
CA TYR A 66 -21.69 1.29 -5.56
C TYR A 66 -22.62 1.82 -6.64
N ARG A 67 -22.85 3.13 -6.69
CA ARG A 67 -23.67 3.80 -7.71
C ARG A 67 -23.13 5.20 -7.95
N PHE A 68 -23.10 5.62 -9.20
CA PHE A 68 -22.60 6.94 -9.56
C PHE A 68 -23.25 7.50 -10.81
N ALA A 69 -23.19 8.81 -10.93
CA ALA A 69 -23.46 9.55 -12.14
C ALA A 69 -22.38 10.62 -12.34
N THR A 70 -21.75 10.65 -13.49
CA THR A 70 -20.70 11.58 -13.85
C THR A 70 -21.08 12.36 -15.09
N TYR A 71 -20.90 13.66 -15.03
CA TYR A 71 -21.05 14.57 -16.17
C TYR A 71 -19.73 15.29 -16.45
N TYR A 72 -19.33 15.31 -17.70
CA TYR A 72 -18.10 15.97 -18.16
C TYR A 72 -18.41 17.06 -19.18
N ASN A 73 -17.86 18.27 -19.02
CA ASN A 73 -17.96 19.34 -19.98
C ASN A 73 -16.76 20.29 -19.89
N GLN A 74 -16.05 20.49 -20.99
CA GLN A 74 -14.98 21.50 -21.14
C GLN A 74 -13.98 21.54 -19.96
N GLY A 75 -13.44 20.40 -19.58
CA GLY A 75 -12.48 20.28 -18.48
C GLY A 75 -13.08 20.24 -17.07
N LEU A 76 -14.40 20.35 -16.95
CA LEU A 76 -15.15 20.15 -15.70
C LEU A 76 -15.76 18.76 -15.68
N GLU A 77 -15.45 17.98 -14.65
CA GLU A 77 -16.05 16.68 -14.35
C GLU A 77 -16.75 16.76 -12.99
N ILE A 78 -18.01 16.42 -12.92
CA ILE A 78 -18.78 16.34 -11.68
C ILE A 78 -19.30 14.91 -11.54
N THR A 79 -19.01 14.28 -10.41
CA THR A 79 -19.51 12.94 -10.04
C THR A 79 -20.39 13.06 -8.81
N ALA A 80 -21.60 12.51 -8.86
CA ALA A 80 -22.49 12.33 -7.72
C ALA A 80 -22.66 10.83 -7.43
N GLY A 81 -22.66 10.45 -6.14
CA GLY A 81 -22.70 9.06 -5.67
C GLY A 81 -21.31 8.55 -5.31
N ASN A 82 -21.02 7.28 -5.59
CA ASN A 82 -19.76 6.66 -5.20
C ASN A 82 -18.62 7.03 -6.17
N TYR A 83 -17.43 7.25 -5.59
CA TYR A 83 -16.19 7.51 -6.32
C TYR A 83 -14.98 7.09 -5.50
N TYR A 84 -13.87 6.86 -6.20
CA TYR A 84 -12.54 6.73 -5.59
C TYR A 84 -11.74 7.99 -5.90
N GLU A 85 -10.95 8.44 -4.93
CA GLU A 85 -10.08 9.59 -5.10
C GLU A 85 -8.82 9.47 -4.24
N GLN A 86 -7.75 10.07 -4.71
CA GLN A 86 -6.48 10.15 -4.01
C GLN A 86 -5.92 11.57 -4.07
N LEU A 87 -5.38 12.06 -2.95
CA LEU A 87 -4.69 13.34 -2.84
C LEU A 87 -3.19 13.10 -2.72
N GLY A 88 -2.39 13.68 -3.64
CA GLY A 88 -0.96 13.45 -3.70
C GLY A 88 -0.60 11.97 -3.83
N SER A 89 0.36 11.50 -3.05
CA SER A 89 0.73 10.07 -2.97
C SER A 89 -0.26 9.22 -2.16
N GLY A 90 -1.27 9.84 -1.55
CA GLY A 90 -2.23 9.18 -0.68
C GLY A 90 -1.95 9.31 0.81
N ILE A 91 -0.86 9.92 1.22
CA ILE A 91 -0.43 10.02 2.62
C ILE A 91 -1.50 10.65 3.51
N ILE A 92 -2.25 11.64 3.01
CA ILE A 92 -3.35 12.25 3.77
C ILE A 92 -4.72 11.70 3.40
N PHE A 93 -4.91 11.18 2.18
CA PHE A 93 -6.17 10.59 1.75
C PHE A 93 -6.02 9.72 0.51
N ARG A 94 -6.58 8.51 0.57
CA ARG A 94 -6.78 7.59 -0.55
C ARG A 94 -8.00 6.72 -0.28
N SER A 95 -9.00 6.80 -1.14
CA SER A 95 -10.08 5.81 -1.20
C SER A 95 -9.86 4.87 -2.40
N TYR A 96 -10.03 3.56 -2.18
CA TYR A 96 -9.72 2.54 -3.17
C TYR A 96 -10.51 1.25 -2.92
N GLU A 97 -10.51 0.38 -3.92
CA GLU A 97 -10.97 -1.00 -3.80
C GLU A 97 -9.81 -1.96 -3.99
N ASP A 98 -9.74 -2.95 -3.13
CA ASP A 98 -8.89 -4.13 -3.27
C ASP A 98 -9.70 -5.37 -2.88
N LYS A 99 -10.17 -6.10 -3.89
CA LYS A 99 -11.00 -7.30 -3.68
C LYS A 99 -10.22 -8.44 -3.04
N GLY A 100 -8.90 -8.51 -3.27
CA GLY A 100 -8.04 -9.52 -2.66
C GLY A 100 -7.89 -9.33 -1.15
N LEU A 101 -7.89 -8.08 -0.69
CA LEU A 101 -7.83 -7.73 0.73
C LEU A 101 -9.21 -7.53 1.37
N GLY A 102 -10.29 -7.59 0.60
CA GLY A 102 -11.62 -7.29 1.09
C GLY A 102 -11.78 -5.84 1.54
N ILE A 103 -11.14 -4.90 0.84
CA ILE A 103 -11.22 -3.46 1.14
C ILE A 103 -11.99 -2.77 0.03
N ASP A 104 -13.01 -2.00 0.40
CA ASP A 104 -13.67 -1.03 -0.45
C ASP A 104 -14.13 0.14 0.43
N ASN A 105 -13.37 1.22 0.39
CA ASN A 105 -13.64 2.47 1.12
C ASN A 105 -14.03 3.61 0.16
N SER A 106 -14.80 3.29 -0.90
CA SER A 106 -15.33 4.30 -1.82
C SER A 106 -16.05 5.42 -1.07
N MET A 107 -15.90 6.64 -1.55
CA MET A 107 -16.63 7.80 -1.04
C MET A 107 -18.00 7.85 -1.68
N ASP A 108 -19.06 8.14 -0.92
CA ASP A 108 -20.39 8.48 -1.41
C ASP A 108 -20.69 9.95 -1.14
N GLY A 109 -20.86 10.73 -2.20
CA GLY A 109 -21.05 12.16 -2.10
C GLY A 109 -20.94 12.88 -3.45
N ILE A 110 -20.26 14.01 -3.46
CA ILE A 110 -20.01 14.80 -4.66
C ILE A 110 -18.51 15.02 -4.83
N ARG A 111 -18.00 14.77 -6.04
CA ARG A 111 -16.64 15.06 -6.46
C ARG A 111 -16.64 15.97 -7.66
N LEU A 112 -15.74 16.95 -7.67
CA LEU A 112 -15.47 17.85 -8.76
C LEU A 112 -14.01 17.75 -9.15
N LYS A 113 -13.74 17.61 -10.47
CA LYS A 113 -12.42 17.80 -11.08
C LYS A 113 -12.54 18.91 -12.11
N TYR A 114 -11.61 19.85 -12.11
CA TYR A 114 -11.66 21.00 -12.97
C TYR A 114 -10.28 21.41 -13.47
N ASN A 115 -10.17 21.55 -14.78
CA ASN A 115 -8.99 22.08 -15.46
C ASN A 115 -9.34 23.46 -16.02
N PRO A 116 -9.23 24.54 -15.20
CA PRO A 116 -9.60 25.89 -15.64
C PRO A 116 -8.70 26.41 -16.74
N TYR A 117 -7.46 25.94 -16.76
CA TYR A 117 -6.43 26.33 -17.71
C TYR A 117 -5.42 25.20 -17.90
N THR A 118 -4.79 25.12 -19.07
CA THR A 118 -3.74 24.14 -19.34
C THR A 118 -2.64 24.21 -18.29
N GLY A 119 -2.32 23.08 -17.67
CA GLY A 119 -1.32 22.99 -16.60
C GLY A 119 -1.84 23.31 -15.20
N ILE A 120 -3.14 23.61 -15.01
CA ILE A 120 -3.75 23.78 -13.70
C ILE A 120 -4.83 22.71 -13.51
N TYR A 121 -4.70 21.90 -12.47
CA TYR A 121 -5.59 20.80 -12.14
C TYR A 121 -6.14 20.96 -10.71
N ILE A 122 -7.45 21.03 -10.58
CA ILE A 122 -8.14 21.21 -9.31
C ILE A 122 -9.07 20.04 -9.07
N LYS A 123 -9.09 19.53 -7.85
CA LYS A 123 -10.05 18.54 -7.38
C LYS A 123 -10.66 19.02 -6.08
N SER A 124 -11.93 18.73 -5.88
CA SER A 124 -12.60 18.89 -4.59
C SER A 124 -13.68 17.84 -4.40
N PHE A 125 -13.94 17.49 -3.16
CA PHE A 125 -15.00 16.53 -2.86
C PHE A 125 -15.54 16.68 -1.44
N ILE A 126 -16.76 16.19 -1.27
CA ILE A 126 -17.41 15.97 0.01
C ILE A 126 -18.15 14.64 -0.02
N GLY A 127 -18.04 13.84 1.04
CA GLY A 127 -18.73 12.57 1.13
C GLY A 127 -18.44 11.80 2.42
N LYS A 128 -19.06 10.64 2.53
CA LYS A 128 -18.81 9.65 3.56
C LYS A 128 -18.10 8.45 2.96
N SER A 129 -17.20 7.82 3.72
CA SER A 129 -16.56 6.59 3.30
C SER A 129 -17.50 5.41 3.48
N ARG A 130 -17.61 4.57 2.46
CA ARG A 130 -18.24 3.26 2.56
C ARG A 130 -17.45 2.37 3.50
N THR A 131 -18.16 1.57 4.29
CA THR A 131 -17.62 0.49 5.10
C THR A 131 -18.58 -0.69 5.00
N TYR A 132 -18.19 -1.75 4.28
CA TYR A 132 -19.04 -2.89 3.96
C TYR A 132 -20.31 -2.46 3.19
N PHE A 133 -21.52 -2.66 3.74
CA PHE A 133 -22.79 -2.16 3.18
C PHE A 133 -23.31 -0.88 3.85
N GLU A 134 -22.51 -0.28 4.75
CA GLU A 134 -22.86 0.92 5.48
C GLU A 134 -21.87 2.06 5.19
N TYR A 135 -22.01 3.17 5.90
CA TYR A 135 -21.13 4.32 5.81
C TYR A 135 -20.54 4.63 7.17
N ALA A 136 -19.26 4.97 7.17
CA ALA A 136 -18.59 5.48 8.37
C ALA A 136 -19.21 6.83 8.81
N ASP A 137 -19.10 7.13 10.10
CA ASP A 137 -19.68 8.36 10.69
C ASP A 137 -19.01 9.64 10.20
N GLY A 138 -17.73 9.55 9.81
CA GLY A 138 -16.95 10.70 9.37
C GLY A 138 -17.41 11.28 8.04
N ILE A 139 -17.66 12.61 8.00
CA ILE A 139 -17.86 13.36 6.76
C ILE A 139 -16.53 13.97 6.34
N PHE A 140 -16.10 13.65 5.11
CA PHE A 140 -14.86 14.15 4.53
C PHE A 140 -15.10 15.30 3.57
N ARG A 141 -14.18 16.28 3.61
CA ARG A 141 -14.11 17.38 2.65
C ARG A 141 -12.66 17.49 2.22
N GLY A 142 -12.42 17.31 0.92
CA GLY A 142 -11.07 17.33 0.34
C GLY A 142 -10.94 18.35 -0.78
N ALA A 143 -9.75 18.91 -0.90
CA ALA A 143 -9.35 19.76 -2.02
C ALA A 143 -7.89 19.49 -2.38
N ASP A 144 -7.59 19.56 -3.67
CA ASP A 144 -6.27 19.39 -4.24
C ASP A 144 -6.07 20.36 -5.40
N ALA A 145 -4.88 20.95 -5.49
CA ALA A 145 -4.48 21.75 -6.63
C ALA A 145 -3.08 21.33 -7.06
N GLU A 146 -2.90 21.18 -8.38
CA GLU A 146 -1.62 20.85 -8.98
C GLU A 146 -1.33 21.77 -10.16
N ILE A 147 -0.11 22.23 -10.28
CA ILE A 147 0.39 23.11 -11.35
C ILE A 147 1.54 22.42 -12.05
N ASN A 148 1.37 22.15 -13.34
CA ASN A 148 2.45 21.78 -14.25
C ASN A 148 2.98 23.06 -14.93
N PHE A 149 4.12 23.54 -14.49
CA PHE A 149 4.69 24.80 -14.96
C PHE A 149 5.11 24.77 -16.44
N ASN A 150 5.44 23.61 -16.97
CA ASN A 150 5.79 23.47 -18.38
C ASN A 150 4.57 23.69 -19.29
N GLU A 151 3.45 23.10 -18.91
CA GLU A 151 2.18 23.27 -19.63
C GLU A 151 1.63 24.69 -19.46
N LEU A 152 1.61 25.21 -18.23
CA LEU A 152 1.11 26.54 -17.90
C LEU A 152 1.83 27.66 -18.65
N LEU A 153 3.17 27.57 -18.75
CA LEU A 153 3.99 28.57 -19.40
C LEU A 153 4.19 28.27 -20.90
N ASN A 154 3.61 27.19 -21.41
CA ASN A 154 3.81 26.71 -22.79
C ASN A 154 5.30 26.68 -23.20
N LYS A 155 6.17 26.23 -22.27
CA LYS A 155 7.61 26.15 -22.46
C LYS A 155 8.09 24.76 -22.70
N SER A 156 8.73 24.52 -23.85
CA SER A 156 9.47 23.29 -24.12
C SER A 156 10.80 23.30 -23.34
N SER A 157 10.76 22.98 -22.08
CA SER A 157 11.95 22.83 -21.22
C SER A 157 12.36 21.36 -21.13
N LYS A 158 13.68 21.12 -21.01
CA LYS A 158 14.22 19.78 -20.72
C LYS A 158 13.90 19.31 -19.28
N THR A 159 13.45 20.21 -18.43
CA THR A 159 13.07 19.94 -17.05
C THR A 159 11.58 20.18 -16.90
N THR A 160 10.83 19.18 -16.44
CA THR A 160 9.42 19.32 -16.05
C THR A 160 9.35 19.58 -14.56
N LEU A 161 8.61 20.61 -14.17
CA LEU A 161 8.35 20.96 -12.78
C LEU A 161 6.83 20.93 -12.54
N ILE A 162 6.43 20.10 -11.57
CA ILE A 162 5.06 20.02 -11.10
C ILE A 162 5.05 20.26 -9.59
N MET A 163 4.15 21.13 -9.13
CA MET A 163 3.94 21.39 -7.71
C MET A 163 2.48 21.22 -7.37
N GLY A 164 2.18 20.71 -6.18
CA GLY A 164 0.82 20.55 -5.73
C GLY A 164 0.66 20.71 -4.23
N GLY A 165 -0.58 20.95 -3.82
CA GLY A 165 -0.97 21.03 -2.42
C GLY A 165 -2.36 20.44 -2.24
N SER A 166 -2.56 19.78 -1.11
CA SER A 166 -3.80 19.08 -0.79
C SER A 166 -4.24 19.40 0.63
N PHE A 167 -5.54 19.36 0.82
CA PHE A 167 -6.19 19.49 2.12
C PHE A 167 -7.31 18.46 2.23
N ILE A 168 -7.47 17.87 3.40
CA ILE A 168 -8.59 17.02 3.78
C ILE A 168 -9.06 17.38 5.18
N SER A 169 -10.36 17.39 5.43
CA SER A 169 -10.90 17.43 6.78
C SER A 169 -11.92 16.32 7.01
N ARG A 170 -11.90 15.73 8.19
CA ARG A 170 -12.92 14.81 8.69
C ARG A 170 -13.73 15.53 9.77
N TYR A 171 -15.03 15.57 9.60
CA TYR A 171 -15.98 15.94 10.64
C TYR A 171 -16.64 14.67 11.18
N GLN A 172 -16.57 14.45 12.47
CA GLN A 172 -17.28 13.38 13.16
C GLN A 172 -17.82 13.91 14.47
N GLN A 173 -19.12 13.66 14.72
CA GLN A 173 -19.79 14.10 15.93
C GLN A 173 -19.12 13.45 17.16
N ARG A 174 -19.16 14.17 18.28
CA ARG A 174 -18.60 13.73 19.54
C ARG A 174 -19.51 12.71 20.21
N ASN A 175 -19.05 11.48 20.34
CA ASN A 175 -19.80 10.40 21.03
C ASN A 175 -19.21 10.03 22.39
N ASN A 176 -18.11 10.66 22.82
CA ASN A 176 -17.42 10.30 24.06
C ASN A 176 -17.55 11.42 25.12
N ALA A 177 -18.15 11.07 26.28
CA ALA A 177 -18.34 12.02 27.41
C ALA A 177 -17.06 12.25 28.23
N LYS A 178 -16.04 11.36 28.11
CA LYS A 178 -14.82 11.41 28.94
C LYS A 178 -13.73 12.33 28.39
N PHE A 179 -13.71 12.57 27.07
CA PHE A 179 -12.65 13.33 26.42
C PHE A 179 -13.22 14.48 25.59
N GLU A 180 -12.57 15.64 25.65
CA GLU A 180 -12.87 16.76 24.73
C GLU A 180 -12.25 16.49 23.35
N ILE A 181 -12.96 15.74 22.53
CA ILE A 181 -12.49 15.31 21.20
C ILE A 181 -12.83 16.39 20.16
N PRO A 182 -11.89 16.85 19.32
CA PRO A 182 -12.18 17.79 18.25
C PRO A 182 -13.12 17.16 17.23
N GLN A 183 -14.21 17.83 16.88
CA GLN A 183 -15.16 17.33 15.87
C GLN A 183 -14.57 17.40 14.46
N ASN A 184 -13.74 18.42 14.18
CA ASN A 184 -13.04 18.55 12.91
C ASN A 184 -11.54 18.28 13.09
N VAL A 185 -11.02 17.41 12.25
CA VAL A 185 -9.58 17.13 12.13
C VAL A 185 -9.17 17.36 10.69
N GLY A 186 -8.12 18.15 10.48
CA GLY A 186 -7.58 18.44 9.15
C GLY A 186 -6.23 17.79 8.92
N ALA A 187 -5.92 17.50 7.67
CA ALA A 187 -4.59 17.15 7.22
C ALA A 187 -4.25 17.91 5.93
N PHE A 188 -2.98 18.26 5.77
CA PHE A 188 -2.46 19.03 4.66
C PHE A 188 -1.27 18.31 4.05
N SER A 189 -1.08 18.44 2.74
CA SER A 189 0.18 18.05 2.12
C SER A 189 0.63 19.06 1.06
N SER A 190 1.94 19.09 0.84
CA SER A 190 2.57 19.81 -0.27
C SER A 190 3.54 18.88 -0.98
N ARG A 191 3.60 18.96 -2.30
CA ARG A 191 4.41 18.06 -3.10
C ARG A 191 5.12 18.78 -4.26
N ILE A 192 6.25 18.21 -4.64
CA ILE A 192 7.02 18.65 -5.80
C ILE A 192 7.45 17.43 -6.61
N ASN A 193 7.37 17.54 -7.93
CA ASN A 193 7.90 16.54 -8.85
C ASN A 193 8.78 17.23 -9.90
N ILE A 194 10.03 16.77 -10.04
CA ILE A 194 11.02 17.30 -10.97
C ILE A 194 11.51 16.16 -11.86
N ILE A 195 11.28 16.30 -13.17
CA ILE A 195 11.70 15.31 -14.16
C ILE A 195 12.71 15.97 -15.12
N ARG A 196 13.88 15.34 -15.25
CA ARG A 196 14.90 15.82 -16.21
C ARG A 196 15.71 14.64 -16.78
N GLY A 197 15.62 14.45 -18.09
CA GLY A 197 16.29 13.34 -18.75
C GLY A 197 15.83 12.01 -18.18
N GLY A 198 16.77 11.20 -17.67
CA GLY A 198 16.45 9.92 -17.01
C GLY A 198 16.11 10.03 -15.52
N TRP A 199 16.20 11.22 -14.92
CA TRP A 199 15.97 11.46 -13.50
C TRP A 199 14.53 11.90 -13.22
N ASN A 200 13.94 11.37 -12.15
CA ASN A 200 12.70 11.85 -11.57
C ASN A 200 12.89 11.93 -10.05
N TYR A 201 12.59 13.10 -9.49
CA TYR A 201 12.53 13.34 -8.05
C TYR A 201 11.11 13.71 -7.67
N TYR A 202 10.56 13.00 -6.68
CA TYR A 202 9.29 13.29 -6.03
C TYR A 202 9.50 13.49 -4.54
N GLY A 203 9.00 14.60 -4.00
CA GLY A 203 8.99 14.89 -2.58
C GLY A 203 7.61 15.32 -2.12
N GLU A 204 7.14 14.78 -1.00
CA GLU A 204 5.89 15.17 -0.35
C GLU A 204 6.10 15.32 1.15
N TYR A 205 5.57 16.41 1.71
CA TYR A 205 5.45 16.63 3.13
C TYR A 205 3.97 16.69 3.51
N ALA A 206 3.58 15.96 4.54
CA ALA A 206 2.22 15.94 5.07
C ALA A 206 2.21 16.28 6.56
N TYR A 207 1.15 16.97 6.99
CA TYR A 207 0.90 17.33 8.38
C TYR A 207 -0.57 17.08 8.72
N LYS A 208 -0.83 16.36 9.81
CA LYS A 208 -2.16 16.11 10.36
C LYS A 208 -2.29 16.85 11.68
N ILE A 209 -3.36 17.65 11.79
CA ILE A 209 -3.70 18.33 13.02
C ILE A 209 -4.08 17.28 14.07
N ASN A 210 -3.88 17.64 15.33
CA ASN A 210 -4.20 16.87 16.51
C ASN A 210 -5.49 16.02 16.36
N ASP A 211 -5.30 14.75 16.06
CA ASP A 211 -6.37 13.74 15.94
C ASP A 211 -6.22 12.72 17.06
N PRO A 212 -7.22 12.57 17.94
CA PRO A 212 -7.19 11.51 18.93
C PRO A 212 -7.13 10.17 18.20
N GLY A 213 -5.97 9.51 18.27
CA GLY A 213 -5.74 8.18 17.70
C GLY A 213 -5.94 7.10 18.75
N ASN A 214 -6.60 6.02 18.36
CA ASN A 214 -6.66 4.80 19.15
C ASN A 214 -5.50 3.91 18.69
N SER A 215 -4.43 3.86 19.47
CA SER A 215 -3.33 2.93 19.19
C SER A 215 -3.77 1.51 19.53
N LEU A 216 -3.50 0.54 18.63
CA LEU A 216 -3.74 -0.88 18.90
C LEU A 216 -3.04 -1.37 20.21
N GLN A 217 -1.98 -0.72 20.63
CA GLN A 217 -1.22 -1.03 21.84
C GLN A 217 -1.55 -0.15 23.03
N GLU A 218 -2.20 0.99 22.84
CA GLU A 218 -2.56 1.94 23.89
C GLU A 218 -4.05 2.22 23.82
N LYS A 219 -4.80 1.79 24.82
CA LYS A 219 -6.23 2.09 24.98
C LYS A 219 -6.50 3.56 25.33
N ASN A 220 -5.49 4.42 25.30
CA ASN A 220 -5.58 5.82 25.62
C ASN A 220 -5.59 6.66 24.34
N MET A 221 -6.60 7.52 24.19
CA MET A 221 -6.65 8.48 23.08
C MET A 221 -5.48 9.46 23.17
N ASN A 222 -4.70 9.54 22.10
CA ASN A 222 -3.55 10.42 22.00
C ASN A 222 -3.89 11.64 21.14
N TYR A 223 -3.70 12.83 21.68
CA TYR A 223 -3.96 14.12 21.02
C TYR A 223 -2.72 14.69 20.31
N ALA A 224 -1.84 13.89 19.78
CA ALA A 224 -0.67 14.36 19.07
C ALA A 224 -0.97 14.68 17.60
N SER A 225 -0.38 15.75 17.08
CA SER A 225 -0.35 16.00 15.65
C SER A 225 0.50 14.95 14.94
N GLY A 226 0.24 14.72 13.65
CA GLY A 226 1.01 13.82 12.83
C GLY A 226 1.80 14.54 11.74
N ASN A 227 2.89 13.95 11.28
CA ASN A 227 3.60 14.42 10.10
C ASN A 227 4.26 13.28 9.34
N ALA A 228 4.41 13.45 8.03
CA ALA A 228 5.16 12.52 7.20
C ALA A 228 5.99 13.27 6.16
N ILE A 229 7.14 12.68 5.84
CA ILE A 229 7.99 13.08 4.72
C ILE A 229 8.17 11.85 3.86
N HIS A 230 7.87 11.95 2.58
CA HIS A 230 8.14 10.92 1.60
C HIS A 230 8.98 11.50 0.47
N GLN A 231 10.08 10.86 0.15
CA GLN A 231 10.97 11.26 -0.93
C GLN A 231 11.32 10.05 -1.78
N ASN A 232 11.28 10.23 -3.09
CA ASN A 232 11.65 9.23 -4.06
C ASN A 232 12.49 9.86 -5.17
N ILE A 233 13.67 9.31 -5.43
CA ILE A 233 14.50 9.65 -6.56
C ILE A 233 14.72 8.44 -7.41
N THR A 234 14.44 8.54 -8.70
CA THR A 234 14.67 7.46 -9.65
C THR A 234 15.53 7.92 -10.80
N PHE A 235 16.33 7.01 -11.31
CA PHE A 235 17.08 7.18 -12.55
C PHE A 235 16.84 6.00 -13.47
N SER A 236 16.57 6.25 -14.74
CA SER A 236 16.34 5.20 -15.73
C SER A 236 17.08 5.51 -17.03
N LYS A 237 17.85 4.55 -17.49
CA LYS A 237 18.52 4.53 -18.78
C LYS A 237 18.49 3.12 -19.35
N ARG A 238 18.60 2.99 -20.67
CA ARG A 238 18.62 1.67 -21.32
C ARG A 238 19.62 0.72 -20.65
N GLY A 239 19.13 -0.34 -20.06
CA GLY A 239 19.92 -1.39 -19.40
C GLY A 239 20.33 -1.13 -17.97
N MET A 240 19.97 0.00 -17.37
CA MET A 240 20.20 0.29 -15.94
C MET A 240 19.13 1.18 -15.35
N GLY A 241 18.87 0.99 -14.09
CA GLY A 241 17.97 1.84 -13.30
C GLY A 241 18.37 1.84 -11.84
N PHE A 242 17.97 2.91 -11.18
CA PHE A 242 18.19 3.14 -9.77
C PHE A 242 16.93 3.78 -9.18
N SER A 243 16.56 3.37 -7.97
CA SER A 243 15.53 4.01 -7.15
C SER A 243 16.03 4.14 -5.73
N ALA A 244 15.82 5.29 -5.11
CA ALA A 244 16.05 5.51 -3.70
C ALA A 244 14.81 6.17 -3.09
N GLN A 245 14.27 5.58 -2.05
CA GLN A 245 13.11 6.07 -1.34
C GLN A 245 13.45 6.22 0.14
N ILE A 246 12.99 7.31 0.72
CA ILE A 246 13.10 7.59 2.16
C ILE A 246 11.75 8.08 2.63
N GLN A 247 11.32 7.54 3.77
CA GLN A 247 10.05 7.90 4.39
C GLN A 247 10.22 8.03 5.89
N ARG A 248 9.69 9.11 6.43
CA ARG A 248 9.47 9.27 7.87
C ARG A 248 7.98 9.47 8.09
N VAL A 249 7.42 8.69 9.00
CA VAL A 249 6.02 8.76 9.37
C VAL A 249 5.92 8.87 10.88
N ASP A 250 5.12 9.79 11.38
CA ASP A 250 4.86 9.99 12.78
C ASP A 250 3.39 10.36 13.00
N ASN A 251 2.65 9.49 13.67
CA ASN A 251 1.23 9.63 14.00
C ASN A 251 0.32 10.01 12.80
N MET A 252 0.48 9.32 11.67
CA MET A 252 -0.27 9.58 10.44
C MET A 252 -1.45 8.62 10.20
N SER A 253 -1.78 7.76 11.16
CA SER A 253 -3.01 6.97 11.05
C SER A 253 -4.23 7.88 10.92
N PHE A 254 -5.04 7.70 9.88
CA PHE A 254 -6.24 8.49 9.65
C PHE A 254 -7.39 7.56 9.27
N LEU A 255 -8.45 7.58 10.09
CA LEU A 255 -9.57 6.65 10.01
C LEU A 255 -10.84 7.38 9.59
N SER A 256 -11.71 6.69 8.85
CA SER A 256 -13.04 7.19 8.50
C SER A 256 -14.00 7.21 9.68
N ASP A 257 -13.77 6.34 10.65
CA ASP A 257 -14.37 6.39 11.97
C ASP A 257 -13.26 6.34 13.03
N ARG A 258 -13.18 7.38 13.89
CA ARG A 258 -12.13 7.48 14.92
C ARG A 258 -12.26 6.43 16.02
N ASP A 259 -13.45 5.90 16.23
CA ASP A 259 -13.75 4.95 17.29
C ASP A 259 -13.46 3.50 16.85
N SER A 260 -13.11 3.29 15.56
CA SER A 260 -12.76 1.99 14.99
C SER A 260 -11.24 1.76 15.02
N ASP A 261 -10.86 0.50 15.15
CA ASP A 261 -9.49 -0.01 15.03
C ASP A 261 -9.26 -0.89 13.79
N GLN A 262 -10.32 -1.12 13.01
CA GLN A 262 -10.26 -2.03 11.87
C GLN A 262 -9.58 -1.40 10.65
N PRO A 263 -8.77 -2.17 9.89
CA PRO A 263 -8.10 -1.71 8.67
C PRO A 263 -9.04 -1.16 7.60
N ALA A 264 -10.30 -1.65 7.54
CA ALA A 264 -11.31 -1.19 6.58
C ALA A 264 -11.66 0.31 6.73
N TYR A 265 -11.40 0.90 7.90
CA TYR A 265 -11.65 2.31 8.16
C TYR A 265 -10.46 3.22 7.84
N ILE A 266 -9.32 2.68 7.45
CA ILE A 266 -8.14 3.47 7.06
C ILE A 266 -8.43 4.17 5.73
N ILE A 267 -8.28 5.51 5.72
CA ILE A 267 -8.55 6.35 4.54
C ILE A 267 -7.32 7.03 3.97
N ASN A 268 -6.16 6.73 4.49
CA ASN A 268 -4.89 7.19 3.95
C ASN A 268 -4.00 6.00 3.59
N TYR A 269 -3.05 6.22 2.70
CA TYR A 269 -2.13 5.20 2.25
C TYR A 269 -0.69 5.67 2.49
N ILE A 270 0.01 4.93 3.30
CA ILE A 270 1.43 5.15 3.56
C ILE A 270 2.16 3.94 2.96
N PRO A 271 2.90 4.12 1.86
CA PRO A 271 3.55 3.00 1.20
C PRO A 271 4.58 2.37 2.11
N THR A 272 4.60 1.04 2.15
CA THR A 272 5.67 0.30 2.82
C THR A 272 6.95 0.38 2.00
N LEU A 273 8.07 0.76 2.62
CA LEU A 273 9.37 0.78 1.95
C LEU A 273 10.05 -0.59 2.03
N SER A 274 9.39 -1.58 1.45
CA SER A 274 9.92 -2.94 1.29
C SER A 274 9.57 -3.47 -0.09
N LYS A 275 10.46 -4.32 -0.64
CA LYS A 275 10.18 -5.00 -1.90
C LYS A 275 9.06 -6.01 -1.68
N GLN A 276 8.05 -5.99 -2.56
CA GLN A 276 7.06 -7.06 -2.62
C GLN A 276 7.65 -8.25 -3.36
N HIS A 277 7.67 -9.40 -2.71
CA HIS A 277 8.21 -10.63 -3.24
C HIS A 277 7.12 -11.50 -3.85
N THR A 278 7.44 -12.15 -4.98
CA THR A 278 6.53 -13.09 -5.67
C THR A 278 6.73 -14.54 -5.26
N TYR A 279 7.92 -14.88 -4.76
CA TYR A 279 8.22 -16.22 -4.26
C TYR A 279 7.66 -16.41 -2.85
N SER A 280 6.97 -17.53 -2.62
CA SER A 280 6.17 -17.76 -1.40
C SER A 280 6.99 -17.67 -0.12
N LEU A 281 8.18 -18.28 -0.06
CA LEU A 281 9.02 -18.21 1.15
C LEU A 281 9.61 -16.83 1.38
N MET A 282 9.83 -16.03 0.34
CA MET A 282 10.26 -14.63 0.47
C MET A 282 9.13 -13.72 0.92
N ALA A 283 7.88 -14.04 0.59
CA ALA A 283 6.68 -13.29 0.93
C ALA A 283 6.07 -13.70 2.27
N MET A 284 6.64 -14.68 2.98
CA MET A 284 6.09 -15.24 4.21
C MET A 284 5.93 -14.21 5.33
N TYR A 285 6.83 -13.22 5.40
CA TYR A 285 6.83 -12.18 6.42
C TYR A 285 6.73 -10.78 5.79
N PRO A 286 5.52 -10.38 5.34
CA PRO A 286 5.32 -9.09 4.70
C PRO A 286 5.46 -7.95 5.72
N CYS A 287 6.19 -6.91 5.35
CA CYS A 287 6.31 -5.72 6.17
C CYS A 287 5.06 -4.85 6.04
N ALA A 288 4.48 -4.45 7.16
CA ALA A 288 3.38 -3.49 7.24
C ALA A 288 3.88 -2.16 7.80
N THR A 289 3.46 -1.05 7.19
CA THR A 289 3.81 0.30 7.63
C THR A 289 3.28 0.59 9.03
N GLN A 290 4.14 1.09 9.89
CA GLN A 290 3.78 1.53 11.25
C GLN A 290 3.40 3.01 11.22
N SER A 291 2.12 3.30 10.99
CA SER A 291 1.59 4.66 10.81
C SER A 291 1.76 5.58 12.03
N TYR A 292 2.02 5.01 13.20
CA TYR A 292 2.26 5.74 14.44
C TYR A 292 3.71 6.17 14.63
N GLY A 293 4.66 5.52 13.98
CA GLY A 293 6.05 5.96 14.02
C GLY A 293 7.02 4.99 13.35
N GLU A 294 7.53 5.36 12.18
CA GLU A 294 8.61 4.64 11.52
C GLU A 294 9.48 5.55 10.67
N PHE A 295 10.73 5.14 10.50
CA PHE A 295 11.64 5.64 9.50
C PHE A 295 12.04 4.51 8.56
N GLY A 296 11.71 4.65 7.29
CA GLY A 296 12.01 3.66 6.26
C GLY A 296 12.94 4.19 5.18
N MET A 297 13.76 3.31 4.63
CA MET A 297 14.53 3.55 3.42
C MET A 297 14.54 2.30 2.54
N GLN A 298 14.48 2.53 1.23
CA GLN A 298 14.59 1.48 0.23
C GLN A 298 15.46 1.93 -0.93
N PHE A 299 16.34 1.04 -1.39
CA PHE A 299 17.21 1.25 -2.54
C PHE A 299 17.07 0.08 -3.48
N ASP A 300 16.83 0.39 -4.75
CA ASP A 300 16.76 -0.60 -5.82
C ASP A 300 17.74 -0.22 -6.92
N VAL A 301 18.50 -1.20 -7.38
CA VAL A 301 19.38 -1.05 -8.53
C VAL A 301 19.14 -2.22 -9.46
N PHE A 302 18.90 -1.94 -10.72
CA PHE A 302 18.98 -2.98 -11.73
C PHE A 302 20.03 -2.66 -12.79
N TYR A 303 20.70 -3.67 -13.26
CA TYR A 303 21.72 -3.57 -14.29
C TYR A 303 21.66 -4.76 -15.25
N LYS A 304 21.70 -4.48 -16.55
CA LYS A 304 21.80 -5.50 -17.59
C LYS A 304 23.20 -5.57 -18.12
N ILE A 305 23.93 -6.60 -17.74
CA ILE A 305 25.24 -6.92 -18.31
C ILE A 305 25.06 -7.22 -19.81
N GLN A 306 25.85 -6.57 -20.65
CA GLN A 306 25.72 -6.65 -22.08
C GLN A 306 26.01 -8.07 -22.61
N LYS A 307 25.29 -8.46 -23.68
CA LYS A 307 25.59 -9.67 -24.44
C LYS A 307 27.00 -9.62 -25.03
N GLY A 308 27.65 -10.77 -25.18
CA GLY A 308 29.00 -10.89 -25.73
C GLY A 308 30.12 -10.71 -24.70
N THR A 309 29.81 -10.38 -23.44
CA THR A 309 30.79 -10.31 -22.35
C THR A 309 30.85 -11.65 -21.57
N LEU A 310 31.91 -11.87 -20.80
CA LEU A 310 32.10 -13.09 -20.00
C LEU A 310 30.90 -13.39 -19.09
N LEU A 311 30.41 -12.39 -18.36
CA LEU A 311 29.26 -12.53 -17.45
C LEU A 311 27.91 -12.41 -18.18
N GLY A 312 27.84 -11.64 -19.25
CA GLY A 312 26.61 -11.44 -20.03
C GLY A 312 26.26 -12.63 -20.93
N GLY A 313 27.25 -13.36 -21.41
CA GLY A 313 27.04 -14.46 -22.35
C GLY A 313 26.34 -14.01 -23.64
N LYS A 314 25.69 -14.97 -24.35
CA LYS A 314 25.04 -14.70 -25.65
C LYS A 314 23.83 -13.76 -25.56
N TYR A 315 23.10 -13.74 -24.43
CA TYR A 315 21.80 -13.05 -24.28
C TYR A 315 21.83 -11.86 -23.30
N GLY A 316 22.92 -11.67 -22.58
CA GLY A 316 23.01 -10.73 -21.46
C GLY A 316 22.52 -11.36 -20.15
N THR A 317 22.94 -10.78 -19.03
CA THR A 317 22.50 -11.16 -17.68
C THR A 317 21.86 -9.95 -17.02
N LYS A 318 20.71 -10.10 -16.38
CA LYS A 318 20.08 -9.05 -15.58
C LYS A 318 20.42 -9.28 -14.13
N LEU A 319 20.82 -8.22 -13.44
CA LEU A 319 21.05 -8.18 -12.00
C LEU A 319 20.07 -7.18 -11.40
N ALA A 320 19.44 -7.55 -10.29
CA ALA A 320 18.67 -6.63 -9.47
C ALA A 320 19.10 -6.79 -8.02
N LEU A 321 19.42 -5.68 -7.38
CA LEU A 321 19.75 -5.58 -5.97
C LEU A 321 18.71 -4.69 -5.30
N ASN A 322 18.12 -5.17 -4.21
CA ASN A 322 17.26 -4.38 -3.33
C ASN A 322 17.83 -4.36 -1.92
N TYR A 323 17.69 -3.24 -1.26
CA TYR A 323 17.92 -3.06 0.16
C TYR A 323 16.78 -2.25 0.75
N SER A 324 16.13 -2.79 1.78
CA SER A 324 15.08 -2.11 2.54
C SER A 324 15.44 -2.15 4.03
N ARG A 325 15.16 -1.06 4.74
CA ARG A 325 15.33 -0.97 6.18
C ARG A 325 14.30 -0.05 6.80
N ILE A 326 13.65 -0.53 7.86
CA ILE A 326 12.62 0.20 8.60
C ILE A 326 12.96 0.12 10.09
N ASN A 327 13.02 1.27 10.75
CA ASN A 327 13.32 1.41 12.16
C ASN A 327 12.23 2.22 12.87
N SER A 328 12.22 2.17 14.19
CA SER A 328 11.51 3.14 15.04
C SER A 328 11.99 4.57 14.80
N LEU A 329 11.27 5.55 15.33
CA LEU A 329 11.70 6.96 15.37
C LEU A 329 12.50 7.23 16.65
N ASN A 330 13.59 7.99 16.54
CA ASN A 330 14.30 8.52 17.70
C ASN A 330 13.54 9.73 18.25
N GLY A 331 13.10 9.68 19.51
CA GLY A 331 12.30 10.73 20.15
C GLY A 331 10.85 10.83 19.65
N GLY A 332 10.44 9.97 18.71
CA GLY A 332 9.06 9.74 18.34
C GLY A 332 8.33 8.95 19.42
N SER A 333 7.09 8.61 19.16
CA SER A 333 6.26 7.83 20.08
C SER A 333 6.92 6.50 20.42
N SER A 334 7.84 6.55 21.39
CA SER A 334 8.41 5.36 21.98
C SER A 334 7.28 4.60 22.68
N PHE A 335 7.12 3.34 22.37
CA PHE A 335 6.19 2.43 23.04
C PHE A 335 6.51 2.24 24.55
N LYS A 336 7.48 2.97 25.09
CA LYS A 336 7.98 2.78 26.45
C LYS A 336 7.40 3.68 27.53
N ASN A 337 6.66 4.76 27.21
CA ASN A 337 6.12 5.67 28.24
C ASN A 337 4.77 6.23 27.87
N ASP A 338 3.82 6.21 28.83
CA ASP A 338 2.44 6.74 28.78
C ASP A 338 2.30 8.25 28.51
N LYS A 339 3.40 8.98 28.35
CA LYS A 339 3.43 10.40 28.06
C LYS A 339 4.20 10.67 26.80
N ARG A 340 3.48 10.76 25.70
CA ARG A 340 4.02 11.25 24.43
C ARG A 340 4.19 12.77 24.51
N GLU A 341 5.36 13.24 24.88
CA GLU A 341 5.77 14.59 24.52
C GLU A 341 6.11 14.59 23.04
N HIS A 342 5.12 14.95 22.23
CA HIS A 342 5.31 15.08 20.79
C HIS A 342 6.12 16.34 20.50
N LYS A 343 7.41 16.20 20.25
CA LYS A 343 8.22 17.25 19.64
C LYS A 343 8.18 17.01 18.13
N PRO A 344 7.54 17.88 17.36
CA PRO A 344 7.58 17.81 15.90
C PRO A 344 9.00 18.13 15.43
N MET A 345 9.90 17.17 15.46
CA MET A 345 11.23 17.34 14.93
C MET A 345 11.29 16.80 13.52
N LEU A 346 11.42 17.69 12.55
CA LEU A 346 11.87 17.39 11.18
C LEU A 346 13.20 16.59 11.13
N ILE A 347 13.87 16.40 12.26
CA ILE A 347 15.27 15.93 12.37
C ILE A 347 15.43 14.71 13.29
N SER A 348 14.39 14.20 13.95
CA SER A 348 14.55 12.94 14.70
C SER A 348 14.55 11.79 13.71
N ILE A 349 15.76 11.21 13.51
CA ILE A 349 16.01 10.45 12.32
C ILE A 349 15.74 8.97 12.60
N ILE A 350 16.64 8.19 12.93
CA ILE A 350 16.51 6.72 13.00
C ILE A 350 16.53 6.30 14.48
N GLY A 351 15.49 5.59 14.92
CA GLY A 351 15.45 4.97 16.24
C GLY A 351 16.27 3.69 16.29
N GLU A 352 16.50 3.20 17.49
CA GLU A 352 17.35 2.02 17.75
C GLU A 352 16.65 0.71 17.36
N ASP A 353 15.32 0.65 17.49
CA ASP A 353 14.57 -0.58 17.25
C ASP A 353 14.43 -0.84 15.75
N LEU A 354 14.98 -1.95 15.30
CA LEU A 354 14.84 -2.43 13.94
C LEU A 354 13.49 -3.16 13.79
N PHE A 355 12.63 -2.69 12.87
CA PHE A 355 11.36 -3.34 12.56
C PHE A 355 11.51 -4.35 11.43
N TYR A 356 12.17 -3.92 10.35
CA TYR A 356 12.34 -4.72 9.16
C TYR A 356 13.66 -4.41 8.46
N LYS A 357 14.28 -5.43 7.89
CA LYS A 357 15.42 -5.29 6.98
C LYS A 357 15.36 -6.39 5.94
N ASP A 358 15.56 -6.05 4.70
CA ASP A 358 15.65 -6.98 3.57
C ASP A 358 16.81 -6.57 2.67
N ILE A 359 17.68 -7.51 2.36
CA ILE A 359 18.65 -7.38 1.30
C ILE A 359 18.52 -8.57 0.38
N ASN A 360 18.28 -8.32 -0.91
CA ASN A 360 18.14 -9.39 -1.87
C ASN A 360 18.84 -9.09 -3.19
N LEU A 361 19.41 -10.13 -3.78
CA LEU A 361 20.07 -10.12 -5.07
C LEU A 361 19.38 -11.11 -5.99
N GLU A 362 18.94 -10.65 -7.13
CA GLU A 362 18.31 -11.44 -8.17
C GLU A 362 19.16 -11.45 -9.44
N ILE A 363 19.40 -12.64 -10.00
CA ILE A 363 20.20 -12.87 -11.19
C ILE A 363 19.33 -13.61 -12.22
N THR A 364 18.87 -12.91 -13.25
CA THR A 364 18.10 -13.50 -14.34
C THR A 364 19.03 -13.72 -15.55
N LYS A 365 19.13 -14.96 -16.01
CA LYS A 365 19.98 -15.32 -17.15
C LYS A 365 19.27 -16.23 -18.14
N LYS A 366 19.34 -15.88 -19.42
CA LYS A 366 18.96 -16.75 -20.50
C LYS A 366 20.20 -17.53 -20.96
N ILE A 367 20.21 -18.85 -20.70
CA ILE A 367 21.35 -19.75 -21.02
C ILE A 367 21.38 -20.02 -22.53
N ASN A 368 20.24 -20.41 -23.11
CA ASN A 368 20.05 -20.64 -24.52
C ASN A 368 18.64 -20.22 -24.97
N ARG A 369 18.20 -20.63 -26.17
CA ARG A 369 16.87 -20.29 -26.72
C ARG A 369 15.73 -20.92 -25.89
N GLN A 370 16.00 -22.05 -25.25
CA GLN A 370 15.03 -22.86 -24.54
C GLN A 370 15.10 -22.65 -23.00
N ILE A 371 16.30 -22.41 -22.43
CA ILE A 371 16.52 -22.36 -21.00
C ILE A 371 16.71 -20.92 -20.54
N SER A 372 15.89 -20.49 -19.57
CA SER A 372 16.05 -19.29 -18.79
C SER A 372 16.05 -19.63 -17.29
N THR A 373 16.87 -18.91 -16.50
CA THR A 373 17.03 -19.14 -15.07
C THR A 373 16.87 -17.84 -14.32
N ASN A 374 16.30 -17.92 -13.12
CA ASN A 374 16.27 -16.85 -12.14
C ASN A 374 16.79 -17.39 -10.79
N PHE A 375 17.84 -16.80 -10.25
CA PHE A 375 18.37 -17.12 -8.94
C PHE A 375 18.19 -15.93 -8.03
N VAL A 376 17.64 -16.15 -6.84
CA VAL A 376 17.47 -15.11 -5.83
C VAL A 376 18.11 -15.55 -4.52
N PHE A 377 18.87 -14.65 -3.94
CA PHE A 377 19.38 -14.76 -2.58
C PHE A 377 18.80 -13.61 -1.76
N ALA A 378 18.24 -13.90 -0.59
CA ALA A 378 17.73 -12.89 0.31
C ALA A 378 18.11 -13.15 1.77
N ASN A 379 18.30 -12.07 2.51
CA ASN A 379 18.44 -12.07 3.95
C ASN A 379 17.44 -11.07 4.54
N GLN A 380 16.51 -11.55 5.33
CA GLN A 380 15.44 -10.78 5.94
C GLN A 380 15.56 -10.79 7.46
N THR A 381 15.31 -9.65 8.07
CA THR A 381 15.11 -9.49 9.52
C THR A 381 13.70 -8.93 9.74
N TYR A 382 12.92 -9.57 10.58
CA TYR A 382 11.52 -9.24 10.83
C TYR A 382 11.25 -9.21 12.33
N ASN A 383 10.83 -8.06 12.85
CA ASN A 383 10.43 -7.92 14.24
C ASN A 383 8.95 -8.29 14.37
N ARG A 384 8.69 -9.52 14.81
CA ARG A 384 7.34 -10.08 14.90
C ARG A 384 6.45 -9.33 15.89
N ASP A 385 7.02 -8.91 17.02
CA ASP A 385 6.22 -8.24 18.05
C ASP A 385 5.65 -6.92 17.54
N ILE A 386 6.46 -6.14 16.85
CA ILE A 386 6.05 -4.84 16.32
C ILE A 386 5.13 -4.99 15.11
N LEU A 387 5.54 -5.79 14.12
CA LEU A 387 4.85 -5.87 12.83
C LEU A 387 3.55 -6.68 12.91
N GLU A 388 3.44 -7.62 13.85
CA GLU A 388 2.22 -8.40 14.09
C GLU A 388 1.37 -7.83 15.24
N GLY A 389 1.72 -6.65 15.80
CA GLY A 389 0.98 -6.00 16.88
C GLY A 389 0.91 -6.82 18.17
N LYS A 390 1.99 -7.54 18.51
CA LYS A 390 2.09 -8.36 19.71
C LYS A 390 2.78 -7.61 20.85
N THR A 391 2.63 -8.11 22.07
CA THR A 391 3.38 -7.60 23.22
C THR A 391 4.87 -7.81 23.01
N ILE A 392 5.68 -6.77 23.27
CA ILE A 392 7.14 -6.85 23.15
C ILE A 392 7.69 -7.98 24.02
N GLY A 393 8.58 -8.80 23.44
CA GLY A 393 9.16 -9.99 24.07
C GLY A 393 8.32 -11.27 23.91
N THR A 394 7.22 -11.22 23.13
CA THR A 394 6.40 -12.42 22.87
C THR A 394 7.07 -13.34 21.86
N TYR A 395 7.50 -12.81 20.72
CA TYR A 395 8.13 -13.56 19.63
C TYR A 395 9.54 -13.06 19.31
N GLY A 396 9.84 -11.76 19.49
CA GLY A 396 11.13 -11.17 19.22
C GLY A 396 11.44 -11.02 17.72
N ILE A 397 12.73 -11.05 17.41
CA ILE A 397 13.25 -10.81 16.06
C ILE A 397 13.55 -12.13 15.36
N LEU A 398 13.02 -12.28 14.15
CA LEU A 398 13.26 -13.39 13.25
C LEU A 398 14.27 -12.99 12.16
N ASN A 399 15.31 -13.80 11.95
CA ASN A 399 16.24 -13.67 10.84
C ASN A 399 16.06 -14.84 9.89
N SER A 400 15.89 -14.55 8.61
CA SER A 400 15.68 -15.55 7.55
C SER A 400 16.72 -15.40 6.46
N THR A 401 17.28 -16.52 6.02
CA THR A 401 18.12 -16.60 4.82
C THR A 401 17.39 -17.46 3.79
N ILE A 402 17.18 -16.92 2.61
CA ILE A 402 16.33 -17.53 1.59
C ILE A 402 17.13 -17.64 0.29
N PHE A 403 17.01 -18.79 -0.34
CA PHE A 403 17.54 -19.04 -1.68
C PHE A 403 16.45 -19.58 -2.58
N VAL A 404 16.35 -19.02 -3.80
CA VAL A 404 15.39 -19.44 -4.84
C VAL A 404 16.14 -19.79 -6.11
N SER A 405 15.79 -20.93 -6.70
CA SER A 405 16.23 -21.36 -8.01
C SER A 405 14.98 -21.63 -8.87
N ASP A 406 14.80 -20.82 -9.93
CA ASP A 406 13.69 -20.91 -10.87
C ASP A 406 14.25 -21.13 -12.26
N ILE A 407 13.87 -22.25 -12.87
CA ILE A 407 14.36 -22.69 -14.17
C ILE A 407 13.16 -22.94 -15.08
N THR A 408 13.10 -22.21 -16.19
CA THR A 408 12.08 -22.41 -17.24
C THR A 408 12.71 -23.05 -18.47
N TYR A 409 12.16 -24.18 -18.92
CA TYR A 409 12.50 -24.87 -20.15
C TYR A 409 11.37 -24.75 -21.17
N LYS A 410 11.63 -24.10 -22.30
CA LYS A 410 10.71 -23.99 -23.43
C LYS A 410 10.78 -25.23 -24.29
N ILE A 411 9.72 -26.02 -24.28
CA ILE A 411 9.61 -27.26 -25.13
C ILE A 411 9.26 -26.85 -26.54
N THR A 412 8.23 -26.03 -26.72
CA THR A 412 7.78 -25.47 -27.99
C THR A 412 7.47 -23.98 -27.87
N SER A 413 6.94 -23.34 -28.91
CA SER A 413 6.47 -21.95 -28.83
C SER A 413 5.29 -21.76 -27.89
N GLY A 414 4.46 -22.79 -27.69
CA GLY A 414 3.26 -22.75 -26.84
C GLY A 414 3.36 -23.52 -25.51
N HIS A 415 4.47 -24.27 -25.30
CA HIS A 415 4.60 -25.12 -24.10
C HIS A 415 5.94 -24.86 -23.40
N SER A 416 5.92 -24.72 -22.10
CA SER A 416 7.10 -24.60 -21.25
C SER A 416 6.92 -25.40 -19.97
N LEU A 417 8.03 -25.89 -19.43
CA LEU A 417 8.11 -26.48 -18.09
C LEU A 417 8.88 -25.51 -17.20
N ARG A 418 8.32 -25.17 -16.03
CA ARG A 418 8.96 -24.36 -15.01
C ARG A 418 9.16 -25.20 -13.76
N ILE A 419 10.37 -25.17 -13.24
CA ILE A 419 10.74 -25.81 -11.97
C ILE A 419 11.23 -24.71 -11.03
N GLU A 420 10.58 -24.57 -9.89
CA GLU A 420 10.91 -23.63 -8.84
C GLU A 420 11.25 -24.37 -7.55
N LEU A 421 12.41 -24.09 -6.99
CA LEU A 421 12.88 -24.62 -5.73
C LEU A 421 13.23 -23.45 -4.80
N GLN A 422 12.68 -23.45 -3.61
CA GLN A 422 12.93 -22.45 -2.59
C GLN A 422 13.38 -23.11 -1.29
N THR A 423 14.36 -22.52 -0.62
CA THR A 423 14.78 -22.93 0.72
C THR A 423 14.84 -21.72 1.64
N LEU A 424 14.35 -21.86 2.86
CA LEU A 424 14.39 -20.84 3.89
C LEU A 424 14.97 -21.45 5.15
N LYS A 425 15.98 -20.79 5.71
CA LYS A 425 16.51 -21.07 7.06
C LYS A 425 16.17 -19.89 7.95
N SER A 426 15.43 -20.14 9.02
CA SER A 426 15.05 -19.12 9.97
C SER A 426 15.68 -19.35 11.35
N LYS A 427 16.02 -18.25 12.02
CA LYS A 427 16.49 -18.25 13.40
C LYS A 427 15.78 -17.13 14.16
N GLN A 428 15.13 -17.50 15.25
CA GLN A 428 14.55 -16.55 16.20
C GLN A 428 15.52 -16.33 17.35
N LEU A 429 15.82 -15.05 17.70
CA LEU A 429 16.90 -14.72 18.62
C LEU A 429 16.63 -15.16 20.07
N GLU A 430 15.39 -15.26 20.49
CA GLU A 430 15.02 -15.48 21.90
C GLU A 430 14.25 -16.78 22.16
N LYS A 431 13.99 -17.59 21.13
CA LYS A 431 13.21 -18.84 21.26
C LYS A 431 13.77 -19.95 20.38
N SER A 432 13.28 -21.18 20.61
CA SER A 432 13.62 -22.33 19.80
C SER A 432 13.37 -22.09 18.31
N ASP A 433 14.27 -22.57 17.50
CA ASP A 433 14.25 -22.45 16.03
C ASP A 433 12.88 -22.85 15.46
N LEU A 434 12.34 -22.01 14.58
CA LEU A 434 11.12 -22.30 13.84
C LEU A 434 11.33 -23.33 12.71
N GLY A 435 12.55 -23.80 12.51
CA GLY A 435 12.90 -24.81 11.54
C GLY A 435 13.33 -24.29 10.17
N ASN A 436 13.58 -25.22 9.29
CA ASN A 436 13.89 -24.98 7.90
C ASN A 436 12.65 -25.27 7.05
N TYR A 437 12.40 -24.44 6.05
CA TYR A 437 11.30 -24.61 5.13
C TYR A 437 11.84 -24.85 3.73
N GLU A 438 11.23 -25.81 3.03
CA GLU A 438 11.50 -26.10 1.63
C GLU A 438 10.19 -26.07 0.85
N ASN A 439 10.17 -25.44 -0.30
CA ASN A 439 9.05 -25.39 -1.20
C ASN A 439 9.51 -25.71 -2.62
N GLY A 440 8.81 -26.57 -3.31
CA GLY A 440 9.04 -26.93 -4.69
C GLY A 440 7.76 -26.84 -5.51
N MET A 441 7.83 -26.24 -6.70
CA MET A 441 6.72 -26.14 -7.64
C MET A 441 7.19 -26.57 -9.03
N ILE A 442 6.34 -27.33 -9.72
CA ILE A 442 6.50 -27.71 -11.13
C ILE A 442 5.24 -27.25 -11.86
N GLU A 443 5.42 -26.42 -12.88
CA GLU A 443 4.34 -25.82 -13.67
C GLU A 443 4.55 -26.09 -15.18
#